data_9118030d4d69c8ef2462a91938ba0890
#
_entry.id   9118030d4d69c8ef2462a91938ba0890
#
_cell.length_a   1.000
_cell.length_b   1.000
_cell.length_c   1.000
_cell.angle_alpha   90.00
_cell.angle_beta   90.00
_cell.angle_gamma   90.00
#
_symmetry.space_group_name_H-M   'P 1'
#
loop_
_entity.id
_entity.type
_entity.pdbx_description
1 polymer ?
#
loop_
_entity_poly.entity_id
_entity_poly.type
_entity_poly.pdbx_seq_one_letter_code
_entity_poly.pdbx_strand_id
1 'polypeptide(L)'
;VHQQLRTLSKENAEGVAQHLVMVAALLEAEEFDAAMAHAETAVRRAGRVPAAREALGMVAYRTGDFARALGEFRTVRRISGSDHLLPLMVDSERGLGRLDRALDLAQSPEAKRLPAQDRVELAIVVSGIRRDLGQTDAALVALQIPELKRPKQPRLAYAYADTLLGLGRDEEAREWFQRAADADEDYETDAVERLEELDGIAVTDLLPGEEELAPLPPEERTGDGADRA
;
A
#
# COMPACT_ATOMS: atom_id res chain seq x y z
N VAL A 1 10.77 -6.58 16.17
CA VAL A 1 9.69 -7.29 16.89
C VAL A 1 10.27 -8.11 18.05
N HIS A 2 11.22 -9.05 17.86
CA HIS A 2 11.74 -9.93 18.92
C HIS A 2 12.24 -9.19 20.18
N GLN A 3 12.94 -8.06 20.00
CA GLN A 3 13.45 -7.28 21.12
C GLN A 3 12.32 -6.67 21.96
N GLN A 4 11.23 -6.25 21.32
CA GLN A 4 10.07 -5.67 22.00
C GLN A 4 9.27 -6.71 22.81
N LEU A 5 9.31 -7.99 22.43
CA LEU A 5 8.60 -9.07 23.11
C LEU A 5 9.33 -9.58 24.36
N ARG A 6 10.59 -9.18 24.59
CA ARG A 6 11.41 -9.66 25.74
C ARG A 6 10.84 -9.32 27.11
N THR A 7 9.91 -8.37 27.20
CA THR A 7 9.23 -8.01 28.45
C THR A 7 8.10 -8.97 28.84
N LEU A 8 7.73 -9.87 27.94
CA LEU A 8 6.67 -10.84 28.12
C LEU A 8 7.26 -12.18 28.63
N SER A 9 6.41 -13.05 29.24
CA SER A 9 6.79 -14.44 29.45
C SER A 9 7.04 -15.11 28.09
N LYS A 10 7.89 -16.16 28.07
CA LYS A 10 8.27 -16.86 26.84
C LYS A 10 7.03 -17.34 26.06
N GLU A 11 6.11 -18.00 26.73
CA GLU A 11 4.87 -18.51 26.13
C GLU A 11 4.01 -17.38 25.52
N ASN A 12 3.87 -16.26 26.26
CA ASN A 12 3.09 -15.13 25.76
C ASN A 12 3.80 -14.44 24.60
N ALA A 13 5.13 -14.33 24.64
CA ALA A 13 5.94 -13.76 23.55
C ALA A 13 5.80 -14.58 22.26
N GLU A 14 5.88 -15.92 22.37
CA GLU A 14 5.70 -16.83 21.23
C GLU A 14 4.28 -16.70 20.64
N GLY A 15 3.25 -16.72 21.48
CA GLY A 15 1.87 -16.55 21.01
C GLY A 15 1.61 -15.20 20.35
N VAL A 16 2.16 -14.11 20.88
CA VAL A 16 2.03 -12.77 20.25
C VAL A 16 2.79 -12.75 18.93
N ALA A 17 4.01 -13.30 18.86
CA ALA A 17 4.78 -13.36 17.62
C ALA A 17 4.02 -14.10 16.51
N GLN A 18 3.39 -15.23 16.82
CA GLN A 18 2.57 -15.99 15.88
C GLN A 18 1.40 -15.15 15.35
N HIS A 19 0.67 -14.42 16.21
CA HIS A 19 -0.39 -13.55 15.76
C HIS A 19 0.13 -12.43 14.86
N LEU A 20 1.28 -11.83 15.15
CA LEU A 20 1.88 -10.79 14.31
C LEU A 20 2.30 -11.30 12.92
N VAL A 21 2.84 -12.52 12.85
CA VAL A 21 3.15 -13.18 11.57
C VAL A 21 1.87 -13.43 10.77
N MET A 22 0.81 -13.92 11.42
CA MET A 22 -0.48 -14.12 10.77
C MET A 22 -1.07 -12.81 10.25
N VAL A 23 -0.97 -11.71 11.03
CA VAL A 23 -1.44 -10.39 10.55
C VAL A 23 -0.72 -9.99 9.26
N ALA A 24 0.61 -10.15 9.18
CA ALA A 24 1.35 -9.80 7.98
C ALA A 24 0.90 -10.63 6.76
N ALA A 25 0.84 -11.96 6.91
CA ALA A 25 0.40 -12.84 5.83
C ALA A 25 -1.05 -12.58 5.36
N LEU A 26 -1.95 -12.34 6.31
CA LEU A 26 -3.35 -12.07 6.00
C LEU A 26 -3.57 -10.68 5.38
N LEU A 27 -2.73 -9.68 5.71
CA LEU A 27 -2.75 -8.38 5.04
C LEU A 27 -2.28 -8.48 3.59
N GLU A 28 -1.27 -9.32 3.31
CA GLU A 28 -0.82 -9.60 1.94
C GLU A 28 -1.88 -10.37 1.13
N ALA A 29 -2.60 -11.29 1.78
CA ALA A 29 -3.71 -12.03 1.16
C ALA A 29 -5.02 -11.23 1.11
N GLU A 30 -5.06 -10.00 1.61
CA GLU A 30 -6.24 -9.12 1.71
C GLU A 30 -7.40 -9.73 2.54
N GLU A 31 -7.08 -10.69 3.42
CA GLU A 31 -8.03 -11.29 4.35
C GLU A 31 -8.18 -10.42 5.62
N PHE A 32 -8.75 -9.23 5.46
CA PHE A 32 -8.75 -8.18 6.47
C PHE A 32 -9.47 -8.55 7.76
N ASP A 33 -10.59 -9.26 7.70
CA ASP A 33 -11.35 -9.66 8.90
C ASP A 33 -10.53 -10.61 9.77
N ALA A 34 -9.86 -11.58 9.16
CA ALA A 34 -8.98 -12.51 9.84
C ALA A 34 -7.75 -11.78 10.41
N ALA A 35 -7.14 -10.87 9.62
CA ALA A 35 -6.04 -10.03 10.07
C ALA A 35 -6.43 -9.20 11.31
N MET A 36 -7.63 -8.61 11.30
CA MET A 36 -8.17 -7.83 12.43
C MET A 36 -8.30 -8.68 13.69
N ALA A 37 -8.87 -9.88 13.59
CA ALA A 37 -9.04 -10.79 14.74
C ALA A 37 -7.69 -11.17 15.37
N HIS A 38 -6.66 -11.42 14.54
CA HIS A 38 -5.30 -11.72 14.99
C HIS A 38 -4.64 -10.48 15.63
N ALA A 39 -4.77 -9.29 15.03
CA ALA A 39 -4.21 -8.04 15.55
C ALA A 39 -4.82 -7.67 16.92
N GLU A 40 -6.14 -7.78 17.06
CA GLU A 40 -6.83 -7.56 18.33
C GLU A 40 -6.38 -8.54 19.41
N THR A 41 -6.16 -9.80 19.03
CA THR A 41 -5.64 -10.80 19.96
C THR A 41 -4.23 -10.46 20.41
N ALA A 42 -3.35 -10.03 19.51
CA ALA A 42 -2.02 -9.56 19.85
C ALA A 42 -2.07 -8.37 20.83
N VAL A 43 -2.95 -7.40 20.60
CA VAL A 43 -3.12 -6.25 21.50
C VAL A 43 -3.71 -6.66 22.86
N ARG A 44 -4.67 -7.57 22.93
CA ARG A 44 -5.18 -8.08 24.21
C ARG A 44 -4.07 -8.74 25.05
N ARG A 45 -3.16 -9.46 24.41
CA ARG A 45 -2.06 -10.16 25.06
C ARG A 45 -0.88 -9.26 25.39
N ALA A 46 -0.60 -8.27 24.57
CA ALA A 46 0.60 -7.45 24.63
C ALA A 46 0.37 -5.98 24.26
N GLY A 47 -0.69 -5.35 24.77
CA GLY A 47 -1.08 -3.99 24.39
C GLY A 47 -0.10 -2.86 24.75
N ARG A 48 0.99 -3.17 25.49
CA ARG A 48 2.10 -2.24 25.75
C ARG A 48 3.29 -2.49 24.81
N VAL A 49 3.23 -3.49 23.96
CA VAL A 49 4.24 -3.78 22.93
C VAL A 49 3.91 -2.98 21.69
N PRO A 50 4.79 -2.05 21.22
CA PRO A 50 4.55 -1.22 20.07
C PRO A 50 4.12 -2.03 18.84
N ALA A 51 4.81 -3.14 18.52
CA ALA A 51 4.51 -3.97 17.35
C ALA A 51 3.07 -4.52 17.33
N ALA A 52 2.48 -4.85 18.49
CA ALA A 52 1.08 -5.30 18.53
C ALA A 52 0.10 -4.17 18.17
N ARG A 53 0.37 -2.95 18.66
CA ARG A 53 -0.41 -1.76 18.34
C ARG A 53 -0.25 -1.33 16.89
N GLU A 54 0.98 -1.40 16.39
CA GLU A 54 1.31 -1.10 15.00
C GLU A 54 0.58 -2.05 14.05
N ALA A 55 0.61 -3.37 14.31
CA ALA A 55 -0.14 -4.35 13.52
C ALA A 55 -1.64 -4.05 13.48
N LEU A 56 -2.25 -3.69 14.63
CA LEU A 56 -3.67 -3.32 14.68
C LEU A 56 -3.94 -2.02 13.89
N GLY A 57 -3.06 -1.03 14.03
CA GLY A 57 -3.14 0.22 13.29
C GLY A 57 -3.03 0.01 11.77
N MET A 58 -2.14 -0.90 11.34
CA MET A 58 -1.97 -1.23 9.92
C MET A 58 -3.22 -1.90 9.33
N VAL A 59 -3.83 -2.85 10.03
CA VAL A 59 -5.08 -3.46 9.57
C VAL A 59 -6.19 -2.41 9.48
N ALA A 60 -6.35 -1.58 10.51
CA ALA A 60 -7.35 -0.50 10.52
C ALA A 60 -7.12 0.48 9.37
N TYR A 61 -5.86 0.82 9.07
CA TYR A 61 -5.49 1.68 7.95
C TYR A 61 -5.87 1.05 6.59
N ARG A 62 -5.50 -0.22 6.38
CA ARG A 62 -5.81 -0.96 5.14
C ARG A 62 -7.32 -1.13 4.91
N THR A 63 -8.11 -1.15 5.97
CA THR A 63 -9.58 -1.25 5.91
C THR A 63 -10.29 0.11 5.89
N GLY A 64 -9.55 1.22 5.87
CA GLY A 64 -10.14 2.56 5.85
C GLY A 64 -10.65 3.05 7.19
N ASP A 65 -10.49 2.31 8.29
CA ASP A 65 -10.78 2.80 9.65
C ASP A 65 -9.65 3.71 10.13
N PHE A 66 -9.52 4.86 9.44
CA PHE A 66 -8.48 5.84 9.69
C PHE A 66 -8.53 6.42 11.12
N ALA A 67 -9.71 6.46 11.73
CA ALA A 67 -9.84 6.94 13.10
C ALA A 67 -9.15 5.99 14.09
N ARG A 68 -9.38 4.68 13.95
CA ARG A 68 -8.74 3.64 14.73
C ARG A 68 -7.24 3.57 14.45
N ALA A 69 -6.85 3.57 13.16
CA ALA A 69 -5.45 3.57 12.75
C ALA A 69 -4.66 4.69 13.41
N LEU A 70 -5.14 5.92 13.31
CA LEU A 70 -4.51 7.10 13.92
C LEU A 70 -4.40 6.98 15.45
N GLY A 71 -5.40 6.40 16.12
CA GLY A 71 -5.38 6.16 17.57
C GLY A 71 -4.26 5.17 17.97
N GLU A 72 -4.13 4.09 17.21
CA GLU A 72 -3.10 3.07 17.44
C GLU A 72 -1.70 3.61 17.12
N PHE A 73 -1.51 4.31 16.00
CA PHE A 73 -0.22 4.92 15.62
C PHE A 73 0.24 5.97 16.65
N ARG A 74 -0.66 6.80 17.16
CA ARG A 74 -0.35 7.73 18.28
C ARG A 74 0.08 6.98 19.54
N THR A 75 -0.54 5.83 19.80
CA THR A 75 -0.16 4.97 20.95
C THR A 75 1.21 4.36 20.75
N VAL A 76 1.53 3.87 19.53
CA VAL A 76 2.88 3.38 19.18
C VAL A 76 3.92 4.48 19.44
N ARG A 77 3.71 5.67 18.89
CA ARG A 77 4.60 6.81 19.06
C ARG A 77 4.84 7.15 20.54
N ARG A 78 3.78 7.18 21.34
CA ARG A 78 3.89 7.46 22.79
C ARG A 78 4.67 6.38 23.55
N ILE A 79 4.58 5.11 23.15
CA ILE A 79 5.26 3.99 23.84
C ILE A 79 6.72 3.88 23.39
N SER A 80 6.98 4.01 22.08
CA SER A 80 8.30 3.78 21.48
C SER A 80 9.17 5.02 21.42
N GLY A 81 8.56 6.21 21.39
CA GLY A 81 9.26 7.46 21.10
C GLY A 81 9.67 7.61 19.62
N SER A 82 9.23 6.70 18.75
CA SER A 82 9.58 6.69 17.32
C SER A 82 8.53 7.41 16.49
N ASP A 83 8.98 8.14 15.48
CA ASP A 83 8.13 8.90 14.55
C ASP A 83 7.97 8.19 13.18
N HIS A 84 8.42 6.93 13.00
CA HIS A 84 8.39 6.21 11.72
C HIS A 84 6.98 6.05 11.13
N LEU A 85 5.93 6.06 11.96
CA LEU A 85 4.53 6.00 11.50
C LEU A 85 3.93 7.38 11.18
N LEU A 86 4.72 8.44 11.22
CA LEU A 86 4.22 9.80 10.96
C LEU A 86 3.58 9.94 9.57
N PRO A 87 4.13 9.38 8.48
CA PRO A 87 3.49 9.41 7.18
C PRO A 87 2.08 8.79 7.18
N LEU A 88 1.93 7.63 7.83
CA LEU A 88 0.63 6.95 7.95
C LEU A 88 -0.36 7.73 8.85
N MET A 89 0.14 8.43 9.87
CA MET A 89 -0.68 9.32 10.69
C MET A 89 -1.19 10.51 9.88
N VAL A 90 -0.34 11.10 9.04
CA VAL A 90 -0.70 12.20 8.13
C VAL A 90 -1.75 11.73 7.11
N ASP A 91 -1.54 10.57 6.52
CA ASP A 91 -2.49 10.02 5.55
C ASP A 91 -3.81 9.59 6.20
N SER A 92 -3.77 9.10 7.45
CA SER A 92 -5.00 8.84 8.22
C SER A 92 -5.81 10.12 8.49
N GLU A 93 -5.17 11.26 8.79
CA GLU A 93 -5.86 12.55 8.90
C GLU A 93 -6.44 12.99 7.54
N ARG A 94 -5.73 12.73 6.43
CA ARG A 94 -6.22 12.92 5.06
C ARG A 94 -7.46 12.06 4.80
N GLY A 95 -7.40 10.76 5.09
CA GLY A 95 -8.52 9.83 4.92
C GLY A 95 -9.75 10.19 5.76
N LEU A 96 -9.57 10.90 6.87
CA LEU A 96 -10.64 11.49 7.68
C LEU A 96 -11.17 12.83 7.13
N GLY A 97 -10.67 13.30 5.99
CA GLY A 97 -11.04 14.59 5.40
C GLY A 97 -10.48 15.81 6.15
N ARG A 98 -9.50 15.61 7.04
CA ARG A 98 -8.93 16.67 7.90
C ARG A 98 -7.63 17.21 7.31
N LEU A 99 -7.71 17.73 6.07
CA LEU A 99 -6.54 18.10 5.26
C LEU A 99 -5.64 19.13 5.93
N ASP A 100 -6.19 20.13 6.62
CA ASP A 100 -5.41 21.13 7.35
C ASP A 100 -4.58 20.48 8.48
N ARG A 101 -5.18 19.57 9.26
CA ARG A 101 -4.48 18.85 10.33
C ARG A 101 -3.40 17.93 9.78
N ALA A 102 -3.65 17.30 8.64
CA ALA A 102 -2.66 16.47 7.95
C ALA A 102 -1.44 17.32 7.56
N LEU A 103 -1.65 18.50 6.96
CA LEU A 103 -0.57 19.41 6.59
C LEU A 103 0.17 19.98 7.83
N ASP A 104 -0.53 20.32 8.89
CA ASP A 104 0.08 20.79 10.15
C ASP A 104 0.99 19.69 10.73
N LEU A 105 0.51 18.44 10.74
CA LEU A 105 1.28 17.30 11.22
C LEU A 105 2.50 17.03 10.34
N ALA A 106 2.36 17.14 9.02
CA ALA A 106 3.45 16.98 8.06
C ALA A 106 4.55 18.05 8.19
N GLN A 107 4.22 19.23 8.76
CA GLN A 107 5.17 20.32 8.99
C GLN A 107 5.78 20.31 10.40
N SER A 108 5.42 19.34 11.22
CA SER A 108 5.88 19.22 12.61
C SER A 108 7.43 19.14 12.71
N PRO A 109 8.02 19.50 13.85
CA PRO A 109 9.46 19.32 14.07
C PRO A 109 9.92 17.86 13.92
N GLU A 110 9.04 16.91 14.21
CA GLU A 110 9.28 15.49 14.08
C GLU A 110 9.41 15.07 12.60
N ALA A 111 8.54 15.58 11.75
CA ALA A 111 8.58 15.34 10.31
C ALA A 111 9.93 15.73 9.69
N LYS A 112 10.56 16.81 10.20
CA LYS A 112 11.86 17.28 9.72
C LYS A 112 13.03 16.36 10.11
N ARG A 113 12.82 15.46 11.08
CA ARG A 113 13.84 14.52 11.57
C ARG A 113 13.66 13.08 11.05
N LEU A 114 12.66 12.87 10.22
CA LEU A 114 12.41 11.53 9.66
C LEU A 114 13.62 11.00 8.87
N PRO A 115 13.89 9.70 8.92
CA PRO A 115 14.79 9.03 8.01
C PRO A 115 14.40 9.26 6.54
N ALA A 116 15.35 9.06 5.62
CA ALA A 116 15.15 9.34 4.20
C ALA A 116 13.95 8.58 3.61
N GLN A 117 13.77 7.32 3.98
CA GLN A 117 12.65 6.50 3.53
C GLN A 117 11.30 7.08 3.98
N ASP A 118 11.18 7.40 5.27
CA ASP A 118 9.92 7.94 5.81
C ASP A 118 9.63 9.36 5.27
N ARG A 119 10.67 10.14 4.91
CA ARG A 119 10.49 11.42 4.21
C ARG A 119 9.92 11.25 2.81
N VAL A 120 10.33 10.21 2.10
CA VAL A 120 9.76 9.86 0.78
C VAL A 120 8.27 9.57 0.92
N GLU A 121 7.90 8.71 1.84
CA GLU A 121 6.48 8.39 2.10
C GLU A 121 5.70 9.64 2.49
N LEU A 122 6.24 10.47 3.38
CA LEU A 122 5.60 11.72 3.77
C LEU A 122 5.42 12.68 2.59
N ALA A 123 6.40 12.80 1.70
CA ALA A 123 6.32 13.67 0.52
C ALA A 123 5.21 13.20 -0.44
N ILE A 124 5.08 11.89 -0.65
CA ILE A 124 4.02 11.30 -1.47
C ILE A 124 2.64 11.62 -0.87
N VAL A 125 2.48 11.42 0.44
CA VAL A 125 1.22 11.74 1.13
C VAL A 125 0.89 13.24 1.03
N VAL A 126 1.86 14.12 1.28
CA VAL A 126 1.67 15.58 1.18
C VAL A 126 1.28 15.99 -0.24
N SER A 127 1.89 15.40 -1.25
CA SER A 127 1.50 15.61 -2.65
C SER A 127 0.04 15.22 -2.88
N GLY A 128 -0.38 14.05 -2.39
CA GLY A 128 -1.78 13.62 -2.45
C GLY A 128 -2.74 14.63 -1.78
N ILE A 129 -2.41 15.11 -0.58
CA ILE A 129 -3.21 16.13 0.13
C ILE A 129 -3.32 17.43 -0.69
N ARG A 130 -2.22 17.87 -1.32
CA ARG A 130 -2.22 19.06 -2.17
C ARG A 130 -3.10 18.89 -3.40
N ARG A 131 -3.11 17.70 -4.00
CA ARG A 131 -4.00 17.35 -5.11
C ARG A 131 -5.46 17.34 -4.67
N ASP A 132 -5.79 16.79 -3.51
CA ASP A 132 -7.15 16.80 -2.95
C ASP A 132 -7.66 18.23 -2.71
N LEU A 133 -6.75 19.17 -2.45
CA LEU A 133 -7.03 20.60 -2.34
C LEU A 133 -7.07 21.34 -3.70
N GLY A 134 -6.86 20.66 -4.83
CA GLY A 134 -6.76 21.28 -6.16
C GLY A 134 -5.48 22.09 -6.38
N GLN A 135 -4.44 21.86 -5.56
CA GLN A 135 -3.17 22.61 -5.56
C GLN A 135 -2.07 21.80 -6.26
N THR A 136 -2.25 21.46 -7.54
CA THR A 136 -1.37 20.50 -8.24
C THR A 136 0.08 21.01 -8.38
N ASP A 137 0.31 22.31 -8.56
CA ASP A 137 1.67 22.87 -8.55
C ASP A 137 2.35 22.67 -7.19
N ALA A 138 1.62 22.89 -6.10
CA ALA A 138 2.15 22.65 -4.74
C ALA A 138 2.38 21.16 -4.47
N ALA A 139 1.58 20.28 -5.06
CA ALA A 139 1.79 18.84 -5.01
C ALA A 139 3.12 18.45 -5.68
N LEU A 140 3.41 19.00 -6.84
CA LEU A 140 4.68 18.76 -7.54
C LEU A 140 5.88 19.27 -6.71
N VAL A 141 5.76 20.45 -6.12
CA VAL A 141 6.82 21.01 -5.24
C VAL A 141 7.06 20.11 -4.01
N ALA A 142 6.01 19.52 -3.43
CA ALA A 142 6.14 18.65 -2.27
C ALA A 142 6.99 17.39 -2.56
N LEU A 143 7.02 16.91 -3.80
CA LEU A 143 7.82 15.76 -4.24
C LEU A 143 9.27 16.12 -4.58
N GLN A 144 9.62 17.40 -4.70
CA GLN A 144 10.97 17.86 -5.05
C GLN A 144 11.93 17.80 -3.86
N ILE A 145 12.01 16.65 -3.23
CA ILE A 145 12.94 16.38 -2.13
C ILE A 145 14.28 15.84 -2.67
N PRO A 146 15.37 15.89 -1.89
CA PRO A 146 16.69 15.42 -2.34
C PRO A 146 16.70 13.95 -2.80
N GLU A 147 15.83 13.13 -2.24
CA GLU A 147 15.68 11.72 -2.57
C GLU A 147 15.21 11.48 -4.00
N LEU A 148 14.47 12.41 -4.61
CA LEU A 148 14.00 12.31 -6.00
C LEU A 148 15.15 12.18 -7.02
N LYS A 149 16.33 12.67 -6.67
CA LYS A 149 17.54 12.57 -7.52
C LYS A 149 18.32 11.27 -7.31
N ARG A 150 17.92 10.44 -6.34
CA ARG A 150 18.59 9.18 -6.03
C ARG A 150 18.03 8.06 -6.92
N PRO A 151 18.88 7.08 -7.30
CA PRO A 151 18.39 5.87 -7.94
C PRO A 151 17.52 5.06 -6.95
N LYS A 152 16.70 4.17 -7.49
CA LYS A 152 15.87 3.22 -6.71
C LYS A 152 14.86 3.91 -5.77
N GLN A 153 14.07 4.81 -6.37
CA GLN A 153 12.93 5.46 -5.71
C GLN A 153 11.67 5.34 -6.61
N PRO A 154 11.21 4.12 -6.93
CA PRO A 154 10.15 3.93 -7.92
C PRO A 154 8.87 4.67 -7.53
N ARG A 155 8.40 4.53 -6.29
CA ARG A 155 7.18 5.17 -5.81
C ARG A 155 7.24 6.70 -5.83
N LEU A 156 8.41 7.29 -5.49
CA LEU A 156 8.57 8.75 -5.54
C LEU A 156 8.61 9.25 -6.99
N ALA A 157 9.32 8.55 -7.87
CA ALA A 157 9.39 8.88 -9.31
C ALA A 157 8.00 8.75 -9.94
N TYR A 158 7.26 7.70 -9.62
CA TYR A 158 5.89 7.48 -10.05
C TYR A 158 4.96 8.62 -9.59
N ALA A 159 4.97 8.96 -8.30
CA ALA A 159 4.14 10.04 -7.77
C ALA A 159 4.45 11.40 -8.43
N TYR A 160 5.73 11.63 -8.77
CA TYR A 160 6.17 12.82 -9.47
C TYR A 160 5.64 12.83 -10.92
N ALA A 161 5.75 11.70 -11.64
CA ALA A 161 5.22 11.51 -12.98
C ALA A 161 3.70 11.73 -13.03
N ASP A 162 2.95 11.09 -12.14
CA ASP A 162 1.50 11.19 -12.07
C ASP A 162 1.04 12.64 -11.76
N THR A 163 1.82 13.37 -10.95
CA THR A 163 1.54 14.78 -10.68
C THR A 163 1.83 15.67 -11.91
N LEU A 164 2.89 15.38 -12.68
CA LEU A 164 3.19 16.06 -13.95
C LEU A 164 2.09 15.83 -14.96
N LEU A 165 1.60 14.60 -15.08
CA LEU A 165 0.49 14.24 -15.96
C LEU A 165 -0.77 15.05 -15.61
N GLY A 166 -1.07 15.19 -14.31
CA GLY A 166 -2.17 16.03 -13.83
C GLY A 166 -2.01 17.53 -14.14
N LEU A 167 -0.81 17.98 -14.51
CA LEU A 167 -0.51 19.33 -14.98
C LEU A 167 -0.49 19.45 -16.52
N GLY A 168 -0.76 18.37 -17.26
CA GLY A 168 -0.68 18.32 -18.73
C GLY A 168 0.76 18.38 -19.26
N ARG A 169 1.74 17.97 -18.43
CA ARG A 169 3.17 17.92 -18.79
C ARG A 169 3.56 16.49 -19.20
N ASP A 170 2.90 16.01 -20.26
CA ASP A 170 2.88 14.59 -20.65
C ASP A 170 4.27 14.04 -21.00
N GLU A 171 5.08 14.80 -21.75
CA GLU A 171 6.44 14.38 -22.11
C GLU A 171 7.33 14.20 -20.87
N GLU A 172 7.25 15.12 -19.93
CA GLU A 172 8.02 15.02 -18.69
C GLU A 172 7.48 13.90 -17.79
N ALA A 173 6.17 13.71 -17.74
CA ALA A 173 5.54 12.60 -17.02
C ALA A 173 6.03 11.27 -17.56
N ARG A 174 6.10 11.12 -18.89
CA ARG A 174 6.61 9.91 -19.55
C ARG A 174 8.05 9.61 -19.14
N GLU A 175 8.94 10.62 -19.14
CA GLU A 175 10.33 10.42 -18.70
C GLU A 175 10.43 9.93 -17.24
N TRP A 176 9.57 10.43 -16.37
CA TRP A 176 9.56 10.05 -14.97
C TRP A 176 8.89 8.69 -14.71
N PHE A 177 7.87 8.31 -15.48
CA PHE A 177 7.34 6.95 -15.45
C PHE A 177 8.38 5.94 -15.92
N GLN A 178 9.18 6.27 -16.97
CA GLN A 178 10.28 5.40 -17.38
C GLN A 178 11.30 5.20 -16.25
N ARG A 179 11.65 6.28 -15.53
CA ARG A 179 12.56 6.17 -14.37
C ARG A 179 11.95 5.35 -13.23
N ALA A 180 10.65 5.44 -13.03
CA ALA A 180 9.95 4.63 -12.04
C ALA A 180 10.02 3.15 -12.43
N ALA A 181 9.66 2.80 -13.67
CA ALA A 181 9.70 1.43 -14.19
C ALA A 181 11.11 0.83 -14.14
N ASP A 182 12.14 1.60 -14.54
CA ASP A 182 13.55 1.16 -14.51
C ASP A 182 14.05 0.88 -13.08
N ALA A 183 13.45 1.51 -12.08
CA ALA A 183 13.84 1.38 -10.67
C ALA A 183 12.99 0.37 -9.89
N ASP A 184 11.88 -0.09 -10.45
CA ASP A 184 10.84 -0.89 -9.79
C ASP A 184 11.13 -2.39 -9.93
N GLU A 185 12.16 -2.87 -9.21
CA GLU A 185 12.55 -4.29 -9.22
C GLU A 185 11.47 -5.19 -8.57
N ASP A 186 10.64 -4.64 -7.66
CA ASP A 186 9.67 -5.38 -6.85
C ASP A 186 8.21 -5.19 -7.31
N TYR A 187 7.98 -4.52 -8.44
CA TYR A 187 6.66 -4.23 -9.01
C TYR A 187 5.72 -3.52 -8.02
N GLU A 188 6.26 -2.50 -7.35
CA GLU A 188 5.51 -1.69 -6.37
C GLU A 188 4.55 -0.68 -7.04
N THR A 189 4.71 -0.43 -8.35
CA THR A 189 3.94 0.55 -9.13
C THR A 189 3.49 -0.04 -10.47
N ASP A 190 2.48 0.57 -11.07
CA ASP A 190 2.00 0.30 -12.44
C ASP A 190 2.67 1.23 -13.48
N ALA A 191 3.94 1.60 -13.26
CA ALA A 191 4.65 2.56 -14.11
C ALA A 191 4.77 2.09 -15.57
N VAL A 192 4.89 0.77 -15.80
CA VAL A 192 4.97 0.17 -17.14
C VAL A 192 3.64 0.36 -17.86
N GLU A 193 2.55 0.04 -17.23
CA GLU A 193 1.19 0.18 -17.78
C GLU A 193 0.89 1.65 -18.11
N ARG A 194 1.31 2.57 -17.24
CA ARG A 194 1.15 4.02 -17.48
C ARG A 194 1.96 4.50 -18.69
N LEU A 195 3.13 3.93 -18.94
CA LEU A 195 3.92 4.21 -20.15
C LEU A 195 3.21 3.72 -21.41
N GLU A 196 2.69 2.51 -21.38
CA GLU A 196 1.94 1.91 -22.49
C GLU A 196 0.70 2.75 -22.83
N GLU A 197 -0.04 3.24 -21.83
CA GLU A 197 -1.16 4.15 -22.00
C GLU A 197 -0.74 5.46 -22.69
N LEU A 198 0.37 6.08 -22.25
CA LEU A 198 0.88 7.31 -22.82
C LEU A 198 1.41 7.14 -24.24
N ASP A 199 1.96 5.97 -24.57
CA ASP A 199 2.43 5.61 -25.91
C ASP A 199 1.26 5.20 -26.84
N GLY A 200 0.02 5.19 -26.36
CA GLY A 200 -1.18 4.83 -27.12
C GLY A 200 -1.28 3.32 -27.37
N ILE A 201 -0.58 2.50 -26.60
CA ILE A 201 -0.64 1.04 -26.65
C ILE A 201 -1.86 0.63 -25.85
N ALA A 202 -2.97 0.29 -26.50
CA ALA A 202 -4.09 -0.33 -25.84
C ALA A 202 -3.70 -1.78 -25.53
N VAL A 203 -3.48 -2.11 -24.26
CA VAL A 203 -3.37 -3.50 -23.81
C VAL A 203 -4.76 -4.13 -23.96
N THR A 204 -5.00 -4.76 -25.11
CA THR A 204 -6.17 -5.61 -25.28
C THR A 204 -5.88 -6.90 -24.53
N ASP A 205 -6.66 -7.18 -23.50
CA ASP A 205 -6.59 -8.47 -22.80
C ASP A 205 -6.80 -9.58 -23.83
N LEU A 206 -5.71 -10.24 -24.22
CA LEU A 206 -5.72 -11.34 -25.19
C LEU A 206 -6.13 -12.68 -24.55
N LEU A 207 -6.58 -12.65 -23.29
CA LEU A 207 -7.29 -13.80 -22.76
C LEU A 207 -8.56 -13.94 -23.59
N PRO A 208 -8.72 -15.05 -24.38
CA PRO A 208 -9.97 -15.28 -25.05
C PRO A 208 -11.05 -15.28 -23.98
N GLY A 209 -11.96 -14.29 -24.06
CA GLY A 209 -13.17 -14.36 -23.28
C GLY A 209 -13.71 -15.78 -23.41
N GLU A 210 -14.36 -16.29 -22.37
CA GLU A 210 -15.04 -17.55 -22.40
C GLU A 210 -15.99 -17.56 -23.61
N GLU A 211 -15.43 -17.76 -24.80
CA GLU A 211 -16.22 -18.16 -25.96
C GLU A 211 -16.83 -19.47 -25.55
N GLU A 212 -18.11 -19.40 -25.31
CA GLU A 212 -19.07 -20.46 -25.19
C GLU A 212 -18.57 -21.68 -25.98
N LEU A 213 -17.96 -22.66 -25.26
CA LEU A 213 -17.61 -23.96 -25.84
C LEU A 213 -18.88 -24.53 -26.43
N ALA A 214 -19.01 -24.41 -27.74
CA ALA A 214 -20.12 -25.01 -28.46
C ALA A 214 -20.24 -26.48 -28.02
N PRO A 215 -21.44 -26.94 -27.66
CA PRO A 215 -21.62 -28.30 -27.18
C PRO A 215 -21.13 -29.27 -28.24
N LEU A 216 -20.25 -30.19 -27.82
CA LEU A 216 -19.77 -31.28 -28.70
C LEU A 216 -20.95 -32.00 -29.34
N PRO A 217 -20.89 -32.28 -30.65
CA PRO A 217 -21.95 -33.04 -31.31
C PRO A 217 -22.11 -34.40 -30.62
N PRO A 218 -23.35 -34.92 -30.53
CA PRO A 218 -23.60 -36.18 -29.87
C PRO A 218 -22.86 -37.32 -30.63
N GLU A 219 -22.11 -38.13 -29.87
CA GLU A 219 -21.48 -39.33 -30.40
C GLU A 219 -22.53 -40.20 -31.04
N GLU A 220 -22.43 -40.44 -32.35
CA GLU A 220 -23.21 -41.46 -33.06
C GLU A 220 -22.87 -42.83 -32.46
N ARG A 221 -23.80 -43.36 -31.66
CA ARG A 221 -23.77 -44.78 -31.26
C ARG A 221 -23.97 -45.60 -32.50
N THR A 222 -22.88 -46.08 -33.09
CA THR A 222 -22.94 -47.15 -34.07
C THR A 222 -23.48 -48.40 -33.38
N GLY A 223 -24.77 -48.62 -33.61
CA GLY A 223 -25.40 -49.86 -33.28
C GLY A 223 -24.85 -50.94 -34.21
N ASP A 224 -24.05 -51.85 -33.66
CA ASP A 224 -23.77 -53.12 -34.34
C ASP A 224 -24.80 -54.16 -33.86
N GLY A 225 -25.77 -54.33 -34.68
CA GLY A 225 -26.69 -55.48 -34.61
C GLY A 225 -26.05 -56.69 -35.24
N ALA A 226 -25.73 -57.69 -34.46
CA ALA A 226 -25.45 -59.01 -34.99
C ALA A 226 -26.41 -60.01 -34.37
N ASP A 227 -27.35 -60.29 -35.19
CA ASP A 227 -28.20 -61.46 -35.24
C ASP A 227 -27.41 -62.79 -35.40
N ARG A 228 -28.00 -63.92 -34.94
CA ARG A 228 -27.73 -65.34 -35.14
C ARG A 228 -27.10 -66.11 -33.98
N ALA A 229 -27.67 -67.11 -33.46
CA ALA A 229 -28.56 -68.21 -33.76
C ALA A 229 -28.90 -68.89 -32.43
#